data_969651fff78140545c7493b8b679f9d9
#
_entry.id   969651fff78140545c7493b8b679f9d9
#
_cell.length_a   1.000
_cell.length_b   1.000
_cell.length_c   1.000
_cell.angle_alpha   90.00
_cell.angle_beta   90.00
_cell.angle_gamma   90.00
#
_symmetry.space_group_name_H-M   'P 1'
#
loop_
_entity.id
_entity.type
_entity.pdbx_description
1 polymer ?
#
loop_
_entity_poly.entity_id
_entity_poly.type
_entity_poly.pdbx_seq_one_letter_code
_entity_poly.pdbx_strand_id
1 'polypeptide(L)'
;AKVLDYCAGAGGKILSIACSLKGKGKFYIHDVDEKKLKEAYLRANRAGVKFKRLEVEKLQNYRCSFDYIVADVPCSGSGAWRRNPQQKWRITPESLNEILTRQTVILDEVKDLLKKNGYIFYITCSLLKIENEELIENFLMDNKHFRLLNKKNITIDDSGDGFFCAVLQKKN
;
A
#
# COMPACT_ATOMS: atom_id res chain seq x y z
N ALA A 1 -4.67 18.16 -0.74
CA ALA A 1 -4.82 16.75 -1.12
C ALA A 1 -5.25 15.90 0.08
N LYS A 2 -6.07 14.88 -0.15
CA LYS A 2 -6.37 13.83 0.82
C LYS A 2 -5.54 12.59 0.46
N VAL A 3 -4.72 12.13 1.39
CA VAL A 3 -3.84 10.99 1.23
C VAL A 3 -4.24 9.90 2.23
N LEU A 4 -4.37 8.68 1.76
CA LEU A 4 -4.63 7.49 2.58
C LEU A 4 -3.43 6.55 2.48
N ASP A 5 -2.93 6.08 3.61
CA ASP A 5 -2.07 4.89 3.70
C ASP A 5 -2.92 3.75 4.25
N TYR A 6 -3.26 2.78 3.38
CA TYR A 6 -4.27 1.76 3.69
C TYR A 6 -3.70 0.58 4.49
N CYS A 7 -2.41 0.32 4.36
CA CYS A 7 -1.68 -0.68 5.15
C CYS A 7 -0.53 0.02 5.86
N ALA A 8 -0.86 1.00 6.70
CA ALA A 8 0.08 2.01 7.18
C ALA A 8 1.19 1.47 8.09
N GLY A 9 0.95 0.32 8.75
CA GLY A 9 1.88 -0.19 9.75
C GLY A 9 2.19 0.86 10.79
N ALA A 10 3.47 1.07 11.06
CA ALA A 10 3.95 2.12 11.99
C ALA A 10 4.03 3.54 11.35
N GLY A 11 3.40 3.75 10.20
CA GLY A 11 3.23 5.07 9.58
C GLY A 11 4.46 5.63 8.85
N GLY A 12 5.44 4.80 8.50
CA GLY A 12 6.68 5.29 7.88
C GLY A 12 6.48 6.00 6.56
N LYS A 13 5.69 5.40 5.64
CA LYS A 13 5.44 5.95 4.30
C LYS A 13 4.61 7.22 4.35
N ILE A 14 3.51 7.21 5.09
CA ILE A 14 2.64 8.39 5.22
C ILE A 14 3.35 9.57 5.88
N LEU A 15 4.24 9.32 6.86
CA LEU A 15 5.07 10.37 7.47
C LEU A 15 6.02 10.99 6.45
N SER A 16 6.71 10.17 5.65
CA SER A 16 7.60 10.64 4.59
C SER A 16 6.84 11.52 3.58
N ILE A 17 5.65 11.09 3.17
CA ILE A 17 4.77 11.87 2.28
C ILE A 17 4.35 13.19 2.94
N ALA A 18 3.93 13.15 4.20
CA ALA A 18 3.51 14.35 4.92
C ALA A 18 4.65 15.37 5.08
N CYS A 19 5.87 14.89 5.35
CA CYS A 19 7.07 15.74 5.40
C CYS A 19 7.37 16.36 4.03
N SER A 20 7.32 15.57 2.95
CA SER A 20 7.54 16.07 1.58
C SER A 20 6.51 17.13 1.19
N LEU A 21 5.28 17.00 1.64
CA LEU A 21 4.21 17.97 1.44
C LEU A 21 4.25 19.14 2.46
N LYS A 22 5.28 19.21 3.31
CA LYS A 22 5.42 20.23 4.38
C LYS A 22 4.18 20.31 5.26
N GLY A 23 3.55 19.18 5.57
CA GLY A 23 2.32 19.09 6.33
C GLY A 23 1.06 19.56 5.59
N LYS A 24 1.16 20.01 4.34
CA LYS A 24 0.01 20.50 3.55
C LYS A 24 -0.79 19.34 3.00
N GLY A 25 -1.87 18.96 3.70
CA GLY A 25 -2.74 17.87 3.28
C GLY A 25 -3.59 17.33 4.43
N LYS A 26 -4.47 16.40 4.09
CA LYS A 26 -5.25 15.61 5.06
C LYS A 26 -4.78 14.17 4.96
N PHE A 27 -4.14 13.67 6.01
CA PHE A 27 -3.52 12.36 6.03
C PHE A 27 -4.38 11.39 6.83
N TYR A 28 -4.68 10.25 6.21
CA TYR A 28 -5.48 9.18 6.78
C TYR A 28 -4.66 7.91 6.82
N ILE A 29 -4.85 7.12 7.88
CA ILE A 29 -4.20 5.83 8.05
C ILE A 29 -5.22 4.74 8.38
N HIS A 30 -4.98 3.57 7.84
CA HIS A 30 -5.67 2.33 8.17
C HIS A 30 -4.63 1.22 8.31
N ASP A 31 -4.84 0.34 9.26
CA ASP A 31 -4.15 -0.93 9.40
C ASP A 31 -5.00 -1.85 10.28
N VAL A 32 -4.88 -3.15 10.08
CA VAL A 32 -5.55 -4.16 10.94
C VAL A 32 -4.82 -4.35 12.28
N ASP A 33 -3.56 -3.93 12.35
CA ASP A 33 -2.72 -4.05 13.56
C ASP A 33 -2.81 -2.78 14.41
N GLU A 34 -3.61 -2.84 15.47
CA GLU A 34 -3.81 -1.75 16.42
C GLU A 34 -2.51 -1.29 17.12
N LYS A 35 -1.56 -2.21 17.34
CA LYS A 35 -0.28 -1.86 17.99
C LYS A 35 0.56 -0.98 17.07
N LYS A 36 0.60 -1.34 15.79
CA LYS A 36 1.29 -0.54 14.77
C LYS A 36 0.64 0.83 14.58
N LEU A 37 -0.69 0.90 14.57
CA LEU A 37 -1.40 2.19 14.51
C LEU A 37 -1.06 3.10 15.69
N LYS A 38 -0.99 2.56 16.91
CA LYS A 38 -0.56 3.33 18.09
C LYS A 38 0.86 3.89 17.90
N GLU A 39 1.77 3.10 17.40
CA GLU A 39 3.12 3.56 17.07
C GLU A 39 3.12 4.65 16.00
N ALA A 40 2.31 4.50 14.94
CA ALA A 40 2.15 5.51 13.90
C ALA A 40 1.71 6.87 14.48
N TYR A 41 0.77 6.87 15.42
CA TYR A 41 0.33 8.10 16.10
C TYR A 41 1.43 8.73 16.95
N LEU A 42 2.20 7.93 17.70
CA LEU A 42 3.32 8.43 18.49
C LEU A 42 4.40 9.08 17.60
N ARG A 43 4.67 8.47 16.44
CA ARG A 43 5.62 9.02 15.45
C ARG A 43 5.07 10.29 14.80
N ALA A 44 3.79 10.31 14.45
CA ALA A 44 3.13 11.50 13.90
C ALA A 44 3.20 12.69 14.85
N ASN A 45 2.87 12.48 16.13
CA ASN A 45 2.95 13.50 17.15
C ASN A 45 4.37 14.09 17.31
N ARG A 46 5.40 13.23 17.31
CA ARG A 46 6.81 13.69 17.33
C ARG A 46 7.19 14.51 16.09
N ALA A 47 6.61 14.18 14.94
CA ALA A 47 6.84 14.89 13.69
C ALA A 47 5.95 16.12 13.48
N GLY A 48 5.04 16.43 14.42
CA GLY A 48 4.08 17.52 14.27
C GLY A 48 3.02 17.30 13.19
N VAL A 49 2.79 16.06 12.78
CA VAL A 49 1.81 15.69 11.75
C VAL A 49 0.56 15.10 12.40
N LYS A 50 -0.61 15.45 11.86
CA LYS A 50 -1.89 14.89 12.32
C LYS A 50 -2.40 13.82 11.35
N PHE A 51 -2.58 12.60 11.85
CA PHE A 51 -3.26 11.54 11.13
C PHE A 51 -4.71 11.40 11.57
N LYS A 52 -5.59 11.04 10.62
CA LYS A 52 -6.94 10.59 10.90
C LYS A 52 -7.03 9.09 10.67
N ARG A 53 -7.61 8.38 11.62
CA ARG A 53 -7.89 6.96 11.44
C ARG A 53 -9.04 6.78 10.45
N LEU A 54 -8.89 5.80 9.56
CA LEU A 54 -9.95 5.28 8.73
C LEU A 54 -10.42 3.95 9.33
N GLU A 55 -11.67 3.89 9.77
CA GLU A 55 -12.30 2.69 10.31
C GLU A 55 -12.99 1.92 9.17
N VAL A 56 -12.81 0.59 9.14
CA VAL A 56 -13.35 -0.26 8.05
C VAL A 56 -14.87 -0.14 7.94
N GLU A 57 -15.57 -0.03 9.08
CA GLU A 57 -17.02 0.11 9.15
C GLU A 57 -17.51 1.41 8.51
N LYS A 58 -16.61 2.38 8.34
CA LYS A 58 -16.89 3.70 7.77
C LYS A 58 -16.34 3.90 6.35
N LEU A 59 -15.76 2.86 5.74
CA LEU A 59 -15.17 2.97 4.38
C LEU A 59 -16.16 3.53 3.36
N GLN A 60 -17.42 3.14 3.45
CA GLN A 60 -18.46 3.63 2.54
C GLN A 60 -18.62 5.15 2.55
N ASN A 61 -18.37 5.79 3.70
CA ASN A 61 -18.44 7.25 3.84
C ASN A 61 -17.27 7.97 3.12
N TYR A 62 -16.27 7.21 2.69
CA TYR A 62 -15.07 7.74 2.04
C TYR A 62 -14.98 7.38 0.55
N ARG A 63 -16.06 6.88 -0.06
CA ARG A 63 -16.09 6.62 -1.51
C ARG A 63 -15.70 7.88 -2.28
N CYS A 64 -14.86 7.71 -3.28
CA CYS A 64 -14.37 8.82 -4.13
C CYS A 64 -13.82 10.02 -3.32
N SER A 65 -13.13 9.78 -2.19
CA SER A 65 -12.68 10.83 -1.30
C SER A 65 -11.19 11.16 -1.38
N PHE A 66 -10.37 10.20 -1.80
CA PHE A 66 -8.91 10.35 -1.75
C PHE A 66 -8.32 10.72 -3.10
N ASP A 67 -7.36 11.63 -3.08
CA ASP A 67 -6.58 12.01 -4.25
C ASP A 67 -5.42 11.02 -4.48
N TYR A 68 -4.84 10.50 -3.39
CA TYR A 68 -3.75 9.54 -3.38
C TYR A 68 -4.00 8.44 -2.34
N ILE A 69 -3.77 7.20 -2.74
CA ILE A 69 -3.82 6.04 -1.85
C ILE A 69 -2.51 5.27 -1.96
N VAL A 70 -1.88 5.02 -0.83
CA VAL A 70 -0.74 4.11 -0.71
C VAL A 70 -1.26 2.77 -0.21
N ALA A 71 -1.00 1.73 -0.94
CA ALA A 71 -1.31 0.35 -0.61
C ALA A 71 -0.01 -0.45 -0.54
N ASP A 72 0.71 -0.34 0.60
CA ASP A 72 1.88 -1.15 0.92
C ASP A 72 1.40 -2.48 1.48
N VAL A 73 1.00 -3.36 0.57
CA VAL A 73 0.22 -4.55 0.91
C VAL A 73 1.05 -5.64 1.60
N PRO A 74 0.44 -6.44 2.48
CA PRO A 74 1.09 -7.63 3.01
C PRO A 74 1.48 -8.56 1.84
N CYS A 75 2.72 -9.06 1.86
CA CYS A 75 3.29 -9.86 0.80
C CYS A 75 4.21 -10.94 1.35
N SER A 76 4.74 -11.81 0.48
CA SER A 76 5.69 -12.87 0.86
C SER A 76 6.97 -12.33 1.50
N GLY A 77 7.29 -11.05 1.26
CA GLY A 77 8.52 -10.45 1.76
C GLY A 77 9.78 -10.97 1.08
N SER A 78 9.66 -11.59 -0.11
CA SER A 78 10.79 -12.25 -0.78
C SER A 78 11.96 -11.32 -1.10
N GLY A 79 11.69 -10.03 -1.26
CA GLY A 79 12.72 -9.00 -1.41
C GLY A 79 13.52 -8.69 -0.14
N ALA A 80 13.02 -9.13 1.03
CA ALA A 80 13.63 -8.88 2.34
C ALA A 80 14.13 -10.17 3.05
N TRP A 81 14.11 -11.33 2.38
CA TRP A 81 14.52 -12.60 2.99
C TRP A 81 15.97 -12.59 3.49
N ARG A 82 16.83 -11.74 2.94
CA ARG A 82 18.19 -11.56 3.44
C ARG A 82 18.18 -11.15 4.92
N ARG A 83 17.25 -10.28 5.33
CA ARG A 83 17.11 -9.82 6.72
C ARG A 83 16.30 -10.77 7.59
N ASN A 84 15.44 -11.57 6.98
CA ASN A 84 14.59 -12.53 7.68
C ASN A 84 14.48 -13.86 6.90
N PRO A 85 15.55 -14.66 6.86
CA PRO A 85 15.63 -15.88 6.04
C PRO A 85 14.60 -16.94 6.46
N GLN A 86 14.11 -16.89 7.70
CA GLN A 86 13.09 -17.83 8.19
C GLN A 86 11.76 -17.69 7.45
N GLN A 87 11.45 -16.50 6.93
CA GLN A 87 10.22 -16.28 6.15
C GLN A 87 10.19 -17.11 4.87
N LYS A 88 11.32 -17.33 4.24
CA LYS A 88 11.44 -18.18 3.03
C LYS A 88 10.84 -19.57 3.25
N TRP A 89 11.11 -20.16 4.39
CA TRP A 89 10.66 -21.53 4.73
C TRP A 89 9.18 -21.61 5.12
N ARG A 90 8.53 -20.47 5.36
CA ARG A 90 7.10 -20.39 5.72
C ARG A 90 6.19 -20.21 4.52
N ILE A 91 6.76 -19.90 3.34
CA ILE A 91 5.96 -19.73 2.12
C ILE A 91 5.66 -21.09 1.54
N THR A 92 4.39 -21.46 1.59
CA THR A 92 3.81 -22.61 0.90
C THR A 92 2.88 -22.13 -0.22
N PRO A 93 2.48 -22.98 -1.17
CA PRO A 93 1.48 -22.63 -2.17
C PRO A 93 0.19 -22.09 -1.56
N GLU A 94 -0.27 -22.68 -0.45
CA GLU A 94 -1.49 -22.28 0.26
C GLU A 94 -1.33 -20.88 0.87
N SER A 95 -0.25 -20.64 1.61
CA SER A 95 0.02 -19.32 2.22
C SER A 95 0.23 -18.23 1.18
N LEU A 96 0.83 -18.55 0.04
CA LEU A 96 0.97 -17.61 -1.08
C LEU A 96 -0.40 -17.26 -1.67
N ASN A 97 -1.28 -18.24 -1.84
CA ASN A 97 -2.63 -18.01 -2.35
C ASN A 97 -3.46 -17.13 -1.39
N GLU A 98 -3.31 -17.31 -0.08
CA GLU A 98 -3.94 -16.44 0.93
C GLU A 98 -3.42 -14.99 0.82
N ILE A 99 -2.11 -14.81 0.60
CA ILE A 99 -1.50 -13.50 0.38
C ILE A 99 -2.08 -12.82 -0.86
N LEU A 100 -2.13 -13.54 -1.99
CA LEU A 100 -2.68 -13.02 -3.25
C LEU A 100 -4.15 -12.63 -3.12
N THR A 101 -4.94 -13.45 -2.44
CA THR A 101 -6.34 -13.14 -2.15
C THR A 101 -6.46 -11.85 -1.37
N ARG A 102 -5.66 -11.69 -0.32
CA ARG A 102 -5.64 -10.47 0.50
C ARG A 102 -5.23 -9.23 -0.28
N GLN A 103 -4.20 -9.35 -1.13
CA GLN A 103 -3.75 -8.25 -1.99
C GLN A 103 -4.85 -7.81 -2.98
N THR A 104 -5.56 -8.78 -3.57
CA THR A 104 -6.68 -8.51 -4.47
C THR A 104 -7.82 -7.79 -3.73
N VAL A 105 -8.21 -8.27 -2.55
CA VAL A 105 -9.24 -7.65 -1.71
C VAL A 105 -8.86 -6.20 -1.36
N ILE A 106 -7.61 -5.94 -0.98
CA ILE A 106 -7.14 -4.58 -0.66
C ILE A 106 -7.28 -3.66 -1.89
N LEU A 107 -6.87 -4.10 -3.08
CA LEU A 107 -7.03 -3.29 -4.28
C LEU A 107 -8.50 -3.00 -4.61
N ASP A 108 -9.38 -3.98 -4.40
CA ASP A 108 -10.82 -3.83 -4.61
C ASP A 108 -11.45 -2.84 -3.62
N GLU A 109 -11.01 -2.84 -2.38
CA GLU A 109 -11.49 -1.88 -1.37
C GLU A 109 -11.01 -0.47 -1.68
N VAL A 110 -9.72 -0.28 -1.97
CA VAL A 110 -9.16 1.07 -2.18
C VAL A 110 -9.57 1.71 -3.49
N LYS A 111 -9.89 0.93 -4.55
CA LYS A 111 -10.33 1.50 -5.84
C LYS A 111 -11.59 2.35 -5.72
N ASP A 112 -12.50 1.96 -4.82
CA ASP A 112 -13.76 2.67 -4.60
C ASP A 112 -13.58 3.95 -3.77
N LEU A 113 -12.54 4.01 -2.95
CA LEU A 113 -12.20 5.17 -2.15
C LEU A 113 -11.53 6.29 -2.97
N LEU A 114 -10.97 5.94 -4.13
CA LEU A 114 -10.21 6.84 -4.97
C LEU A 114 -11.12 7.75 -5.80
N LYS A 115 -10.80 9.04 -5.87
CA LYS A 115 -11.42 9.99 -6.78
C LYS A 115 -11.09 9.68 -8.24
N LYS A 116 -11.90 10.22 -9.15
CA LYS A 116 -11.51 10.35 -10.56
C LYS A 116 -10.19 11.13 -10.67
N ASN A 117 -9.32 10.71 -11.57
CA ASN A 117 -7.95 11.21 -11.74
C ASN A 117 -7.03 11.02 -10.54
N GLY A 118 -7.47 10.34 -9.49
CA GLY A 118 -6.64 9.98 -8.34
C GLY A 118 -5.66 8.84 -8.66
N TYR A 119 -4.75 8.58 -7.72
CA TYR A 119 -3.65 7.63 -7.92
C TYR A 119 -3.58 6.62 -6.78
N ILE A 120 -3.39 5.34 -7.13
CA ILE A 120 -3.01 4.27 -6.20
C ILE A 120 -1.53 3.96 -6.41
N PHE A 121 -0.77 3.93 -5.32
CA PHE A 121 0.58 3.43 -5.26
C PHE A 121 0.53 2.04 -4.62
N TYR A 122 0.54 1.00 -5.46
CA TYR A 122 0.62 -0.38 -5.02
C TYR A 122 2.08 -0.74 -4.77
N ILE A 123 2.41 -1.21 -3.58
CA ILE A 123 3.78 -1.46 -3.16
C ILE A 123 3.88 -2.84 -2.51
N THR A 124 4.93 -3.59 -2.82
CA THR A 124 5.31 -4.82 -2.12
C THR A 124 6.82 -4.85 -1.86
N CYS A 125 7.24 -5.56 -0.84
CA CYS A 125 8.62 -6.00 -0.68
C CYS A 125 8.80 -7.44 -1.22
N SER A 126 8.15 -7.76 -2.33
CA SER A 126 8.22 -9.06 -3.01
C SER A 126 8.94 -8.94 -4.35
N LEU A 127 9.66 -10.00 -4.73
CA LEU A 127 10.25 -10.20 -6.06
C LEU A 127 9.40 -11.14 -6.93
N LEU A 128 8.31 -11.68 -6.39
CA LEU A 128 7.47 -12.63 -7.10
C LEU A 128 6.55 -11.91 -8.08
N LYS A 129 6.63 -12.26 -9.35
CA LYS A 129 5.80 -11.65 -10.40
C LYS A 129 4.31 -11.80 -10.14
N ILE A 130 3.92 -12.93 -9.54
CA ILE A 130 2.52 -13.22 -9.23
C ILE A 130 1.92 -12.24 -8.21
N GLU A 131 2.74 -11.69 -7.30
CA GLU A 131 2.33 -10.64 -6.34
C GLU A 131 2.44 -9.23 -6.93
N ASN A 132 3.15 -9.08 -8.04
CA ASN A 132 3.54 -7.79 -8.63
C ASN A 132 2.85 -7.59 -9.99
N GLU A 133 3.56 -7.85 -11.08
CA GLU A 133 3.10 -7.55 -12.43
C GLU A 133 1.80 -8.28 -12.78
N GLU A 134 1.72 -9.59 -12.50
CA GLU A 134 0.57 -10.41 -12.85
C GLU A 134 -0.69 -9.98 -12.08
N LEU A 135 -0.53 -9.64 -10.80
CA LEU A 135 -1.64 -9.13 -9.99
C LEU A 135 -2.16 -7.80 -10.53
N ILE A 136 -1.26 -6.88 -10.90
CA ILE A 136 -1.64 -5.59 -11.49
C ILE A 136 -2.29 -5.76 -12.85
N GLU A 137 -1.79 -6.66 -13.70
CA GLU A 137 -2.39 -6.97 -15.00
C GLU A 137 -3.82 -7.51 -14.85
N ASN A 138 -4.04 -8.45 -13.93
CA ASN A 138 -5.37 -8.98 -13.61
C ASN A 138 -6.30 -7.88 -13.10
N PHE A 139 -5.84 -7.04 -12.18
CA PHE A 139 -6.62 -5.90 -11.69
C PHE A 139 -7.05 -4.97 -12.84
N LEU A 140 -6.16 -4.66 -13.78
CA LEU A 140 -6.45 -3.80 -14.93
C LEU A 140 -7.37 -4.45 -15.97
N MET A 141 -7.34 -5.77 -16.11
CA MET A 141 -8.29 -6.51 -16.96
C MET A 141 -9.72 -6.34 -16.44
N ASP A 142 -9.93 -6.41 -15.14
CA ASP A 142 -11.25 -6.31 -14.51
C ASP A 142 -11.69 -4.85 -14.29
N ASN A 143 -10.75 -3.91 -14.26
CA ASN A 143 -11.00 -2.51 -13.93
C ASN A 143 -10.55 -1.57 -15.06
N LYS A 144 -11.26 -1.58 -16.21
CA LYS A 144 -10.92 -0.81 -17.44
C LYS A 144 -10.87 0.71 -17.25
N HIS A 145 -11.46 1.21 -16.17
CA HIS A 145 -11.39 2.63 -15.79
C HIS A 145 -10.10 2.98 -15.03
N PHE A 146 -9.19 2.02 -14.84
CA PHE A 146 -7.82 2.27 -14.38
C PHE A 146 -6.82 2.16 -15.54
N ARG A 147 -5.67 2.78 -15.37
CA ARG A 147 -4.48 2.62 -16.22
C ARG A 147 -3.22 2.56 -15.38
N LEU A 148 -2.26 1.79 -15.83
CA LEU A 148 -0.91 1.79 -15.28
C LEU A 148 -0.16 2.98 -15.88
N LEU A 149 0.37 3.86 -15.01
CA LEU A 149 1.21 4.98 -15.44
C LEU A 149 2.69 4.66 -15.39
N ASN A 150 3.10 3.95 -14.34
CA ASN A 150 4.49 3.58 -14.14
C ASN A 150 4.57 2.32 -13.28
N LYS A 151 5.63 1.55 -13.48
CA LYS A 151 6.04 0.48 -12.57
C LYS A 151 7.54 0.49 -12.39
N LYS A 152 7.99 0.13 -11.20
CA LYS A 152 9.41 0.05 -10.87
C LYS A 152 9.67 -1.21 -10.05
N ASN A 153 10.62 -2.01 -10.53
CA ASN A 153 11.22 -3.11 -9.79
C ASN A 153 12.57 -2.64 -9.23
N ILE A 154 12.77 -2.79 -7.94
CA ILE A 154 14.05 -2.59 -7.27
C ILE A 154 14.53 -3.99 -6.89
N THR A 155 15.61 -4.41 -7.50
CA THR A 155 16.25 -5.71 -7.21
C THR A 155 17.07 -5.63 -5.92
N ILE A 156 17.28 -6.79 -5.31
CA ILE A 156 18.18 -6.89 -4.15
C ILE A 156 19.61 -6.62 -4.62
N ASP A 157 20.28 -5.72 -3.93
CA ASP A 157 21.71 -5.43 -4.11
C ASP A 157 22.38 -5.20 -2.75
N ASP A 158 23.66 -4.80 -2.75
CA ASP A 158 24.42 -4.54 -1.52
C ASP A 158 23.87 -3.36 -0.72
N SER A 159 23.08 -2.47 -1.35
CA SER A 159 22.52 -1.27 -0.72
C SER A 159 21.15 -1.50 -0.07
N GLY A 160 20.41 -2.55 -0.46
CA GLY A 160 19.06 -2.70 0.07
C GLY A 160 18.26 -3.92 -0.36
N ASP A 161 17.04 -3.94 0.12
CA ASP A 161 16.04 -4.96 -0.17
C ASP A 161 15.39 -4.74 -1.54
N GLY A 162 14.76 -5.80 -2.05
CA GLY A 162 13.95 -5.72 -3.26
C GLY A 162 12.55 -5.17 -2.99
N PHE A 163 12.04 -4.37 -3.92
CA PHE A 163 10.70 -3.80 -3.87
C PHE A 163 10.08 -3.74 -5.27
N PHE A 164 8.76 -3.77 -5.28
CA PHE A 164 7.96 -3.44 -6.44
C PHE A 164 7.04 -2.24 -6.13
N CYS A 165 6.87 -1.36 -7.09
CA CYS A 165 5.88 -0.29 -7.02
C CYS A 165 5.19 -0.13 -8.36
N ALA A 166 3.85 -0.10 -8.36
CA ALA A 166 3.03 0.26 -9.51
C ALA A 166 2.19 1.50 -9.20
N VAL A 167 2.15 2.44 -10.13
CA VAL A 167 1.32 3.65 -10.04
C VAL A 167 0.12 3.49 -10.97
N LEU A 168 -1.04 3.36 -10.38
CA LEU A 168 -2.32 3.22 -11.08
C LEU A 168 -3.10 4.54 -11.01
N GLN A 169 -3.71 4.95 -12.11
CA GLN A 169 -4.58 6.12 -12.16
C GLN A 169 -5.99 5.72 -12.52
N LYS A 170 -6.98 6.24 -11.78
CA LYS A 170 -8.39 6.15 -12.12
C LYS A 170 -8.72 7.18 -13.21
N LYS A 171 -9.21 6.71 -14.35
CA LYS A 171 -9.63 7.59 -15.47
C LYS A 171 -10.91 8.36 -15.10
N ASN A 172 -11.20 9.37 -15.89
CA ASN A 172 -12.48 10.12 -15.79
C ASN A 172 -13.70 9.24 -16.02
#